data_6a9443b5f453b4d1749d8caad869d33b
#
_entry.id   6a9443b5f453b4d1749d8caad869d33b
#
_cell.length_a   1.000
_cell.length_b   1.000
_cell.length_c   1.000
_cell.angle_alpha   90.00
_cell.angle_beta   90.00
_cell.angle_gamma   90.00
#
_symmetry.space_group_name_H-M   'P 1'
#
loop_
_entity.id
_entity.type
_entity.pdbx_description
1 polymer ?
#
loop_
_entity_poly.entity_id
_entity_poly.type
_entity_poly.pdbx_seq_one_letter_code
_entity_poly.pdbx_strand_id
1 'polypeptide(L)'
;MEETKRRGRPVAKKNIISAGASDILPGQQNPTIILQSPELFHFDIARYMASLQSASAIDFYNRTVLYDIYHSIITTDGHLSGIIDKRLSAVARERFVFQRDGKPVDEVNAQIRSPWFRKFVKDAVASKLWGFTLCQFHRDERGWITYDLIDRKHFDAVKREVMLYETDVEGVPLDAFANCLVICDDPRGLGKLATCAPYALYKRGNLGDWAQFCQIFGMPIREYTYAAGDEEARARLLNDARKQGANAVYIHPEGSSMTLHEAQGKSGTNDLYERFQANCND
;
A
#
# COMPACT_ATOMS: atom_id res chain seq x y z
N MET A 1 -48.73 21.12 -16.57
CA MET A 1 -47.95 19.95 -16.15
C MET A 1 -46.51 20.19 -16.62
N GLU A 2 -45.71 20.74 -15.75
CA GLU A 2 -44.28 21.03 -16.02
C GLU A 2 -43.43 19.83 -15.60
N GLU A 3 -42.68 19.27 -16.52
CA GLU A 3 -41.70 18.23 -16.28
C GLU A 3 -40.49 18.80 -15.59
N THR A 4 -40.27 18.39 -14.34
CA THR A 4 -39.09 18.73 -13.57
C THR A 4 -37.90 17.93 -14.07
N LYS A 5 -37.01 18.54 -14.86
CA LYS A 5 -35.72 17.99 -15.27
C LYS A 5 -34.84 17.76 -14.02
N ARG A 6 -34.60 16.51 -13.69
CA ARG A 6 -33.57 16.10 -12.71
C ARG A 6 -32.19 16.53 -13.22
N ARG A 7 -31.58 17.49 -12.55
CA ARG A 7 -30.18 17.88 -12.76
C ARG A 7 -29.29 16.72 -12.33
N GLY A 8 -28.59 16.12 -13.29
CA GLY A 8 -27.56 15.12 -13.01
C GLY A 8 -26.45 15.75 -12.16
N ARG A 9 -25.97 14.97 -11.18
CA ARG A 9 -24.85 15.29 -10.31
C ARG A 9 -23.62 15.58 -11.19
N PRO A 10 -22.87 16.67 -10.98
CA PRO A 10 -21.69 16.95 -11.78
C PRO A 10 -20.66 15.85 -11.54
N VAL A 11 -20.23 15.21 -12.60
CA VAL A 11 -19.09 14.29 -12.61
C VAL A 11 -17.88 15.09 -12.15
N ALA A 12 -17.22 14.63 -11.06
CA ALA A 12 -15.99 15.24 -10.58
C ALA A 12 -14.98 15.30 -11.73
N LYS A 13 -14.63 16.51 -12.16
CA LYS A 13 -13.57 16.74 -13.14
C LYS A 13 -12.29 16.19 -12.50
N LYS A 14 -11.70 15.16 -13.09
CA LYS A 14 -10.31 14.78 -12.80
C LYS A 14 -9.49 16.05 -12.94
N ASN A 15 -8.91 16.53 -11.86
CA ASN A 15 -7.89 17.56 -11.87
C ASN A 15 -6.66 16.98 -12.56
N ILE A 16 -6.64 17.04 -13.88
CA ILE A 16 -5.40 17.00 -14.63
C ILE A 16 -4.78 18.35 -14.37
N ILE A 17 -3.83 18.43 -13.46
CA ILE A 17 -2.93 19.57 -13.36
C ILE A 17 -2.02 19.47 -14.58
N SER A 18 -2.51 19.97 -15.70
CA SER A 18 -1.63 20.43 -16.77
C SER A 18 -0.94 21.65 -16.18
N ALA A 19 0.35 21.53 -15.86
CA ALA A 19 1.19 22.70 -15.66
C ALA A 19 1.07 23.54 -16.95
N GLY A 20 0.20 24.52 -16.92
CA GLY A 20 -0.01 25.42 -18.02
C GLY A 20 1.27 26.21 -18.23
N ALA A 21 1.81 26.15 -19.44
CA ALA A 21 2.96 26.92 -19.90
C ALA A 21 2.71 28.45 -19.95
N SER A 22 1.69 28.96 -19.24
CA SER A 22 1.24 30.35 -19.39
C SER A 22 1.69 31.34 -18.32
N ASP A 23 2.39 30.91 -17.26
CA ASP A 23 2.77 31.81 -16.16
C ASP A 23 4.30 32.00 -15.98
N ILE A 24 5.09 31.73 -17.00
CA ILE A 24 6.53 32.01 -16.98
C ILE A 24 6.75 33.42 -17.53
N LEU A 25 7.07 34.37 -16.65
CA LEU A 25 7.48 35.69 -17.04
C LEU A 25 8.79 35.62 -17.87
N PRO A 26 8.92 36.45 -18.94
CA PRO A 26 10.12 36.46 -19.76
C PRO A 26 11.35 36.85 -18.92
N GLY A 27 12.32 35.93 -18.78
CA GLY A 27 13.55 36.12 -18.01
C GLY A 27 13.73 35.22 -16.80
N GLN A 28 12.78 34.41 -16.41
CA GLN A 28 12.98 33.37 -15.41
C GLN A 28 13.58 32.11 -16.06
N GLN A 29 14.73 31.69 -15.55
CA GLN A 29 15.33 30.41 -15.90
C GLN A 29 14.38 29.27 -15.44
N ASN A 30 14.20 28.28 -16.29
CA ASN A 30 13.34 27.14 -16.03
C ASN A 30 13.63 26.55 -14.64
N PRO A 31 12.60 26.42 -13.78
CA PRO A 31 12.76 25.72 -12.53
C PRO A 31 13.12 24.25 -12.81
N THR A 32 13.97 23.71 -11.96
CA THR A 32 14.35 22.30 -11.96
C THR A 32 13.10 21.44 -12.00
N ILE A 33 13.00 20.54 -12.98
CA ILE A 33 11.89 19.59 -13.03
C ILE A 33 12.07 18.63 -11.86
N ILE A 34 11.27 18.82 -10.83
CA ILE A 34 11.16 17.84 -9.74
C ILE A 34 10.24 16.75 -10.27
N LEU A 35 10.80 15.58 -10.55
CA LEU A 35 10.01 14.38 -10.83
C LEU A 35 9.28 14.01 -9.54
N GLN A 36 8.01 14.38 -9.44
CA GLN A 36 7.15 13.87 -8.39
C GLN A 36 6.87 12.40 -8.71
N SER A 37 7.25 11.51 -7.80
CA SER A 37 6.82 10.12 -7.86
C SER A 37 5.29 10.08 -7.83
N PRO A 38 4.65 9.16 -8.59
CA PRO A 38 3.20 9.03 -8.57
C PRO A 38 2.71 8.85 -7.12
N GLU A 39 1.64 9.55 -6.74
CA GLU A 39 1.05 9.55 -5.39
C GLU A 39 0.71 8.15 -4.84
N LEU A 40 0.60 7.15 -5.71
CA LEU A 40 0.39 5.74 -5.36
C LEU A 40 1.45 5.16 -4.41
N PHE A 41 2.61 5.80 -4.26
CA PHE A 41 3.71 5.30 -3.44
C PHE A 41 3.99 6.11 -2.17
N HIS A 42 3.29 7.23 -1.94
CA HIS A 42 3.46 8.03 -0.74
C HIS A 42 2.47 7.64 0.37
N PHE A 43 2.60 6.42 0.89
CA PHE A 43 2.10 6.18 2.24
C PHE A 43 3.16 6.68 3.23
N ASP A 44 2.99 7.92 3.65
CA ASP A 44 3.81 8.53 4.67
C ASP A 44 3.56 7.85 6.02
N ILE A 45 4.63 7.58 6.75
CA ILE A 45 4.57 7.10 8.13
C ILE A 45 3.74 8.05 9.02
N ALA A 46 3.75 9.35 8.75
CA ALA A 46 2.94 10.33 9.46
C ALA A 46 1.44 10.08 9.27
N ARG A 47 1.01 9.73 8.05
CA ARG A 47 -0.38 9.36 7.77
C ARG A 47 -0.78 8.09 8.52
N TYR A 48 0.13 7.10 8.60
CA TYR A 48 -0.10 5.90 9.38
C TYR A 48 -0.25 6.23 10.87
N MET A 49 0.65 7.03 11.45
CA MET A 49 0.58 7.43 12.85
C MET A 49 -0.70 8.19 13.18
N ALA A 50 -1.11 9.11 12.31
CA ALA A 50 -2.38 9.83 12.45
C ALA A 50 -3.58 8.88 12.38
N SER A 51 -3.59 7.91 11.45
CA SER A 51 -4.65 6.92 11.34
C SER A 51 -4.70 5.98 12.55
N LEU A 52 -3.55 5.62 13.11
CA LEU A 52 -3.44 4.81 14.31
C LEU A 52 -3.99 5.55 15.55
N GLN A 53 -3.66 6.83 15.70
CA GLN A 53 -4.21 7.69 16.77
C GLN A 53 -5.73 7.79 16.64
N SER A 54 -6.23 8.06 15.44
CA SER A 54 -7.67 8.10 15.16
C SER A 54 -8.36 6.77 15.47
N ALA A 55 -7.76 5.64 15.05
CA ALA A 55 -8.31 4.30 15.27
C ALA A 55 -8.31 3.86 16.74
N SER A 56 -7.41 4.43 17.56
CA SER A 56 -7.23 4.11 18.98
C SER A 56 -7.97 5.07 19.92
N ALA A 57 -8.61 6.11 19.39
CA ALA A 57 -9.36 7.07 20.20
C ALA A 57 -10.49 6.37 20.98
N ILE A 58 -10.84 6.90 22.16
CA ILE A 58 -11.82 6.26 23.06
C ILE A 58 -13.25 6.55 22.61
N ASP A 59 -13.54 7.83 22.33
CA ASP A 59 -14.91 8.27 22.08
C ASP A 59 -15.24 8.39 20.58
N PHE A 60 -14.34 9.00 19.81
CA PHE A 60 -14.54 9.26 18.38
C PHE A 60 -13.41 8.61 17.57
N TYR A 61 -13.45 7.28 17.45
CA TYR A 61 -12.47 6.57 16.67
C TYR A 61 -12.96 6.35 15.22
N ASN A 62 -12.00 6.36 14.29
CA ASN A 62 -12.23 6.01 12.90
C ASN A 62 -11.11 5.10 12.39
N ARG A 63 -11.48 3.95 11.82
CA ARG A 63 -10.56 2.92 11.35
C ARG A 63 -10.47 2.82 9.83
N THR A 64 -11.27 3.58 9.10
CA THR A 64 -11.38 3.46 7.63
C THR A 64 -10.02 3.67 6.96
N VAL A 65 -9.31 4.75 7.30
CA VAL A 65 -7.99 5.06 6.75
C VAL A 65 -6.96 4.00 7.12
N LEU A 66 -7.04 3.46 8.34
CA LEU A 66 -6.14 2.40 8.78
C LEU A 66 -6.30 1.12 7.95
N TYR A 67 -7.53 0.73 7.64
CA TYR A 67 -7.81 -0.43 6.77
C TYR A 67 -7.35 -0.21 5.33
N ASP A 68 -7.42 1.02 4.81
CA ASP A 68 -6.83 1.36 3.51
C ASP A 68 -5.32 1.16 3.49
N ILE A 69 -4.65 1.58 4.57
CA ILE A 69 -3.21 1.38 4.72
C ILE A 69 -2.88 -0.12 4.80
N TYR A 70 -3.63 -0.90 5.57
CA TYR A 70 -3.42 -2.35 5.64
C TYR A 70 -3.59 -3.02 4.27
N HIS A 71 -4.63 -2.65 3.54
CA HIS A 71 -4.84 -3.16 2.19
C HIS A 71 -3.68 -2.79 1.27
N SER A 72 -3.22 -1.55 1.34
CA SER A 72 -2.10 -1.07 0.53
C SER A 72 -0.79 -1.80 0.83
N ILE A 73 -0.42 -1.99 2.09
CA ILE A 73 0.82 -2.67 2.45
C ILE A 73 0.80 -4.15 2.04
N ILE A 74 -0.33 -4.85 2.21
CA ILE A 74 -0.47 -6.24 1.77
C ILE A 74 -0.34 -6.36 0.25
N THR A 75 -0.96 -5.43 -0.49
CA THR A 75 -0.94 -5.45 -1.96
C THR A 75 0.44 -5.14 -2.53
N THR A 76 1.21 -4.30 -1.85
CA THR A 76 2.46 -3.75 -2.40
C THR A 76 3.72 -4.41 -1.82
N ASP A 77 3.65 -5.04 -0.66
CA ASP A 77 4.76 -5.79 -0.07
C ASP A 77 4.59 -7.29 -0.34
N GLY A 78 5.32 -7.80 -1.35
CA GLY A 78 5.25 -9.21 -1.74
C GLY A 78 5.73 -10.18 -0.64
N HIS A 79 6.66 -9.76 0.22
CA HIS A 79 7.12 -10.61 1.33
C HIS A 79 6.03 -10.76 2.39
N LEU A 80 5.45 -9.64 2.84
CA LEU A 80 4.34 -9.63 3.80
C LEU A 80 3.14 -10.43 3.26
N SER A 81 2.76 -10.18 2.00
CA SER A 81 1.68 -10.91 1.32
C SER A 81 1.94 -12.42 1.31
N GLY A 82 3.15 -12.83 0.94
CA GLY A 82 3.54 -14.26 0.92
C GLY A 82 3.50 -14.92 2.29
N ILE A 83 3.91 -14.23 3.37
CA ILE A 83 3.83 -14.75 4.74
C ILE A 83 2.37 -14.90 5.17
N ILE A 84 1.53 -13.89 4.88
CA ILE A 84 0.10 -13.92 5.18
C ILE A 84 -0.55 -15.13 4.49
N ASP A 85 -0.34 -15.28 3.19
CA ASP A 85 -0.91 -16.38 2.42
C ASP A 85 -0.43 -17.75 2.91
N LYS A 86 0.83 -17.87 3.29
CA LYS A 86 1.39 -19.09 3.85
C LYS A 86 0.70 -19.46 5.18
N ARG A 87 0.52 -18.49 6.08
CA ARG A 87 -0.14 -18.70 7.38
C ARG A 87 -1.61 -19.06 7.23
N LEU A 88 -2.36 -18.31 6.41
CA LEU A 88 -3.77 -18.57 6.17
C LEU A 88 -3.98 -19.93 5.49
N SER A 89 -3.12 -20.29 4.54
CA SER A 89 -3.20 -21.56 3.83
C SER A 89 -2.80 -22.75 4.70
N ALA A 90 -1.90 -22.58 5.67
CA ALA A 90 -1.52 -23.63 6.61
C ALA A 90 -2.74 -24.11 7.40
N VAL A 91 -3.50 -23.17 7.99
CA VAL A 91 -4.71 -23.50 8.74
C VAL A 91 -5.82 -24.06 7.83
N ALA A 92 -5.99 -23.49 6.64
CA ALA A 92 -7.04 -23.94 5.70
C ALA A 92 -6.78 -25.34 5.10
N ARG A 93 -5.56 -25.88 5.23
CA ARG A 93 -5.20 -27.26 4.83
C ARG A 93 -5.51 -28.30 5.88
N GLU A 94 -5.74 -27.87 7.12
CA GLU A 94 -6.07 -28.79 8.19
C GLU A 94 -7.40 -29.52 7.90
N ARG A 95 -7.52 -30.73 8.41
CA ARG A 95 -8.71 -31.56 8.21
C ARG A 95 -9.74 -31.26 9.28
N PHE A 96 -10.84 -30.67 8.90
CA PHE A 96 -11.99 -30.43 9.77
C PHE A 96 -13.01 -31.55 9.64
N VAL A 97 -13.56 -32.02 10.76
CA VAL A 97 -14.61 -33.02 10.82
C VAL A 97 -15.64 -32.56 11.82
N PHE A 98 -16.89 -32.43 11.34
CA PHE A 98 -18.02 -32.14 12.21
C PHE A 98 -18.58 -33.43 12.78
N GLN A 99 -18.77 -33.45 14.10
CA GLN A 99 -19.36 -34.58 14.82
C GLN A 99 -20.51 -34.08 15.67
N ARG A 100 -21.57 -34.89 15.78
CA ARG A 100 -22.66 -34.71 16.73
C ARG A 100 -22.73 -35.97 17.60
N ASP A 101 -22.67 -35.79 18.89
CA ASP A 101 -22.65 -36.91 19.88
C ASP A 101 -21.56 -37.96 19.58
N GLY A 102 -20.35 -37.47 19.19
CA GLY A 102 -19.21 -38.31 18.86
C GLY A 102 -19.29 -39.04 17.51
N LYS A 103 -20.35 -38.84 16.72
CA LYS A 103 -20.53 -39.45 15.40
C LYS A 103 -20.39 -38.41 14.30
N PRO A 104 -19.62 -38.68 13.20
CA PRO A 104 -19.50 -37.77 12.07
C PRO A 104 -20.88 -37.63 11.37
N VAL A 105 -21.20 -36.38 10.96
CA VAL A 105 -22.42 -36.08 10.20
C VAL A 105 -22.01 -35.88 8.74
N ASP A 106 -22.34 -36.85 7.88
CA ASP A 106 -21.80 -36.89 6.49
C ASP A 106 -22.29 -35.72 5.64
N GLU A 107 -23.51 -35.26 5.77
CA GLU A 107 -24.04 -34.11 5.02
C GLU A 107 -23.26 -32.82 5.32
N VAL A 108 -22.99 -32.57 6.61
CA VAL A 108 -22.21 -31.39 7.04
C VAL A 108 -20.75 -31.54 6.60
N ASN A 109 -20.20 -32.75 6.74
CA ASN A 109 -18.81 -33.01 6.32
C ASN A 109 -18.64 -32.93 4.81
N ALA A 110 -19.65 -33.20 4.00
CA ALA A 110 -19.62 -32.96 2.56
C ALA A 110 -19.48 -31.46 2.24
N GLN A 111 -20.21 -30.60 2.96
CA GLN A 111 -20.09 -29.14 2.81
C GLN A 111 -18.74 -28.61 3.31
N ILE A 112 -18.23 -29.11 4.44
CA ILE A 112 -16.90 -28.74 4.98
C ILE A 112 -15.76 -29.07 4.00
N ARG A 113 -15.90 -30.14 3.21
CA ARG A 113 -14.90 -30.52 2.18
C ARG A 113 -14.96 -29.64 0.93
N SER A 114 -15.97 -28.80 0.79
CA SER A 114 -16.15 -27.95 -0.38
C SER A 114 -15.24 -26.69 -0.37
N PRO A 115 -15.02 -26.04 -1.51
CA PRO A 115 -14.12 -24.87 -1.61
C PRO A 115 -14.52 -23.68 -0.73
N TRP A 116 -15.82 -23.45 -0.50
CA TRP A 116 -16.28 -22.31 0.27
C TRP A 116 -15.80 -22.38 1.73
N PHE A 117 -15.75 -23.57 2.33
CA PHE A 117 -15.33 -23.72 3.71
C PHE A 117 -13.84 -23.41 3.89
N ARG A 118 -12.99 -23.78 2.93
CA ARG A 118 -11.57 -23.42 2.95
C ARG A 118 -11.38 -21.90 2.85
N LYS A 119 -12.18 -21.23 2.02
CA LYS A 119 -12.20 -19.78 1.95
C LYS A 119 -12.64 -19.17 3.27
N PHE A 120 -13.72 -19.68 3.86
CA PHE A 120 -14.23 -19.25 5.17
C PHE A 120 -13.15 -19.37 6.26
N VAL A 121 -12.42 -20.48 6.32
CA VAL A 121 -11.35 -20.67 7.31
C VAL A 121 -10.24 -19.62 7.12
N LYS A 122 -9.86 -19.31 5.89
CA LYS A 122 -8.89 -18.25 5.62
C LYS A 122 -9.38 -16.89 6.11
N ASP A 123 -10.62 -16.54 5.80
CA ASP A 123 -11.22 -15.27 6.20
C ASP A 123 -11.43 -15.18 7.72
N ALA A 124 -11.76 -16.32 8.36
CA ALA A 124 -11.85 -16.43 9.80
C ALA A 124 -10.50 -16.18 10.50
N VAL A 125 -9.43 -16.82 10.01
CA VAL A 125 -8.06 -16.62 10.55
C VAL A 125 -7.55 -15.21 10.26
N ALA A 126 -7.96 -14.60 9.15
CA ALA A 126 -7.62 -13.22 8.82
C ALA A 126 -8.09 -12.21 9.88
N SER A 127 -9.07 -12.57 10.73
CA SER A 127 -9.48 -11.75 11.89
C SER A 127 -8.31 -11.39 12.80
N LYS A 128 -7.34 -12.29 12.98
CA LYS A 128 -6.12 -12.03 13.76
C LYS A 128 -5.22 -10.94 13.16
N LEU A 129 -5.24 -10.84 11.83
CA LEU A 129 -4.44 -9.85 11.10
C LEU A 129 -5.11 -8.47 11.11
N TRP A 130 -6.42 -8.45 10.90
CA TRP A 130 -7.21 -7.24 10.73
C TRP A 130 -7.90 -6.72 12.01
N GLY A 131 -7.94 -7.54 13.07
CA GLY A 131 -8.66 -7.27 14.32
C GLY A 131 -10.01 -7.97 14.41
N PHE A 132 -10.74 -8.10 13.32
CA PHE A 132 -11.99 -8.85 13.26
C PHE A 132 -12.31 -9.32 11.82
N THR A 133 -13.29 -10.20 11.72
CA THR A 133 -13.96 -10.59 10.46
C THR A 133 -15.45 -10.69 10.69
N LEU A 134 -16.26 -10.10 9.83
CA LEU A 134 -17.71 -10.22 9.82
C LEU A 134 -18.14 -10.98 8.57
N CYS A 135 -18.88 -12.07 8.77
CA CYS A 135 -19.47 -12.91 7.72
C CYS A 135 -20.98 -12.95 7.88
N GLN A 136 -21.70 -12.88 6.78
CA GLN A 136 -23.13 -13.16 6.73
C GLN A 136 -23.37 -14.47 5.97
N PHE A 137 -24.04 -15.42 6.60
CA PHE A 137 -24.31 -16.73 6.01
C PHE A 137 -25.66 -16.74 5.30
N HIS A 138 -25.70 -17.39 4.17
CA HIS A 138 -26.92 -17.66 3.42
C HIS A 138 -26.87 -19.06 2.80
N ARG A 139 -27.97 -19.50 2.20
CA ARG A 139 -28.01 -20.74 1.45
C ARG A 139 -27.93 -20.45 -0.04
N ASP A 140 -27.16 -21.25 -0.76
CA ASP A 140 -27.13 -21.22 -2.21
C ASP A 140 -28.37 -21.91 -2.82
N GLU A 141 -28.48 -21.88 -4.13
CA GLU A 141 -29.59 -22.52 -4.88
C GLU A 141 -29.70 -24.02 -4.64
N ARG A 142 -28.64 -24.67 -4.18
CA ARG A 142 -28.59 -26.10 -3.83
C ARG A 142 -28.95 -26.35 -2.37
N GLY A 143 -29.24 -25.31 -1.60
CA GLY A 143 -29.49 -25.37 -0.17
C GLY A 143 -28.24 -25.53 0.69
N TRP A 144 -27.04 -25.42 0.11
CA TRP A 144 -25.77 -25.45 0.84
C TRP A 144 -25.50 -24.12 1.50
N ILE A 145 -24.79 -24.16 2.62
CA ILE A 145 -24.35 -22.96 3.31
C ILE A 145 -23.23 -22.31 2.51
N THR A 146 -23.33 -21.02 2.31
CA THR A 146 -22.28 -20.14 1.82
C THR A 146 -22.28 -18.84 2.63
N TYR A 147 -21.34 -17.94 2.38
CA TYR A 147 -21.24 -16.69 3.12
C TYR A 147 -20.72 -15.56 2.25
N ASP A 148 -21.08 -14.35 2.64
CA ASP A 148 -20.49 -13.12 2.15
C ASP A 148 -19.61 -12.52 3.23
N LEU A 149 -18.42 -12.09 2.84
CA LEU A 149 -17.51 -11.34 3.70
C LEU A 149 -17.92 -9.87 3.65
N ILE A 150 -18.29 -9.30 4.78
CA ILE A 150 -18.60 -7.88 4.89
C ILE A 150 -17.29 -7.10 5.00
N ASP A 151 -17.18 -6.03 4.20
CA ASP A 151 -15.98 -5.19 4.23
C ASP A 151 -15.81 -4.58 5.63
N ARG A 152 -14.56 -4.54 6.09
CA ARG A 152 -14.22 -4.10 7.46
C ARG A 152 -14.53 -2.63 7.70
N LYS A 153 -14.60 -1.82 6.64
CA LYS A 153 -14.99 -0.42 6.72
C LYS A 153 -16.46 -0.22 7.04
N HIS A 154 -17.27 -1.22 6.74
CA HIS A 154 -18.72 -1.22 6.97
C HIS A 154 -19.14 -1.80 8.31
N PHE A 155 -18.20 -2.10 9.22
CA PHE A 155 -18.56 -2.67 10.53
C PHE A 155 -17.75 -2.06 11.67
N ASP A 156 -18.47 -1.61 12.68
CA ASP A 156 -17.89 -1.19 13.95
C ASP A 156 -17.97 -2.36 14.96
N ALA A 157 -16.81 -2.97 15.24
CA ALA A 157 -16.72 -4.10 16.13
C ALA A 157 -16.98 -3.74 17.60
N VAL A 158 -16.76 -2.47 18.00
CA VAL A 158 -16.97 -2.01 19.38
C VAL A 158 -18.44 -1.74 19.64
N LYS A 159 -19.09 -1.01 18.74
CA LYS A 159 -20.53 -0.68 18.83
C LYS A 159 -21.41 -1.84 18.37
N ARG A 160 -20.84 -2.80 17.61
CA ARG A 160 -21.55 -3.87 16.93
C ARG A 160 -22.62 -3.34 15.96
N GLU A 161 -22.23 -2.35 15.15
CA GLU A 161 -23.08 -1.68 14.17
C GLU A 161 -22.54 -1.87 12.77
N VAL A 162 -23.45 -2.06 11.81
CA VAL A 162 -23.13 -2.13 10.37
C VAL A 162 -23.38 -0.76 9.75
N MET A 163 -22.35 -0.18 9.17
CA MET A 163 -22.40 1.09 8.46
C MET A 163 -22.80 0.85 7.00
N LEU A 164 -23.81 1.54 6.51
CA LEU A 164 -24.23 1.43 5.11
C LEU A 164 -23.23 2.14 4.18
N TYR A 165 -22.66 3.26 4.66
CA TYR A 165 -21.62 4.01 3.96
C TYR A 165 -20.40 4.16 4.85
N GLU A 166 -19.22 4.26 4.24
CA GLU A 166 -17.93 4.44 4.94
C GLU A 166 -17.86 5.73 5.79
N THR A 167 -18.72 6.70 5.49
CA THR A 167 -18.80 8.00 6.15
C THR A 167 -19.83 8.07 7.26
N ASP A 168 -20.61 7.02 7.48
CA ASP A 168 -21.65 7.01 8.48
C ASP A 168 -21.03 7.02 9.89
N VAL A 169 -21.62 7.81 10.78
CA VAL A 169 -21.22 7.91 12.19
C VAL A 169 -22.04 6.96 13.07
N GLU A 170 -23.27 6.69 12.68
CA GLU A 170 -24.19 5.76 13.31
C GLU A 170 -24.58 4.66 12.33
N GLY A 171 -24.58 3.44 12.80
CA GLY A 171 -24.90 2.28 11.97
C GLY A 171 -26.19 1.60 12.41
N VAL A 172 -26.53 0.54 11.72
CA VAL A 172 -27.64 -0.34 12.10
C VAL A 172 -27.10 -1.44 13.02
N PRO A 173 -27.72 -1.68 14.19
CA PRO A 173 -27.27 -2.73 15.09
C PRO A 173 -27.15 -4.09 14.37
N LEU A 174 -26.08 -4.83 14.64
CA LEU A 174 -25.81 -6.12 14.00
C LEU A 174 -26.96 -7.12 14.18
N ASP A 175 -27.65 -7.05 15.31
CA ASP A 175 -28.77 -7.96 15.65
C ASP A 175 -29.99 -7.78 14.73
N ALA A 176 -30.05 -6.69 13.95
CA ALA A 176 -31.06 -6.50 12.90
C ALA A 176 -30.79 -7.37 11.66
N PHE A 177 -29.58 -7.92 11.51
CA PHE A 177 -29.17 -8.75 10.38
C PHE A 177 -29.15 -10.22 10.79
N ALA A 178 -29.85 -11.06 10.03
CA ALA A 178 -29.87 -12.48 10.30
C ALA A 178 -28.56 -13.18 9.87
N ASN A 179 -28.21 -14.24 10.59
CA ASN A 179 -27.12 -15.17 10.24
C ASN A 179 -25.73 -14.51 10.14
N CYS A 180 -25.47 -13.49 10.93
CA CYS A 180 -24.16 -12.84 10.98
C CYS A 180 -23.26 -13.52 12.03
N LEU A 181 -21.98 -13.69 11.69
CA LEU A 181 -20.94 -14.18 12.58
C LEU A 181 -19.80 -13.17 12.63
N VAL A 182 -19.54 -12.65 13.82
CA VAL A 182 -18.34 -11.83 14.09
C VAL A 182 -17.27 -12.72 14.71
N ILE A 183 -16.11 -12.75 14.10
CA ILE A 183 -14.91 -13.39 14.63
C ILE A 183 -13.97 -12.29 15.07
N CYS A 184 -13.82 -12.11 16.37
CA CYS A 184 -13.08 -11.04 16.96
C CYS A 184 -12.57 -11.48 18.35
N ASP A 185 -11.28 -11.26 18.63
CA ASP A 185 -10.73 -11.53 19.97
C ASP A 185 -10.94 -10.33 20.90
N ASP A 186 -10.62 -9.14 20.39
CA ASP A 186 -10.77 -7.87 21.08
C ASP A 186 -11.42 -6.86 20.14
N PRO A 187 -12.63 -6.39 20.45
CA PRO A 187 -13.31 -5.39 19.61
C PRO A 187 -12.52 -4.09 19.41
N ARG A 188 -11.65 -3.75 20.37
CA ARG A 188 -10.75 -2.59 20.25
C ARG A 188 -9.43 -2.93 19.58
N GLY A 189 -9.13 -4.20 19.39
CA GLY A 189 -7.90 -4.69 18.74
C GLY A 189 -7.79 -4.21 17.28
N LEU A 190 -6.61 -3.76 16.91
CA LEU A 190 -6.31 -3.28 15.55
C LEU A 190 -5.69 -4.38 14.67
N GLY A 191 -5.55 -5.59 15.21
CA GLY A 191 -4.95 -6.71 14.51
C GLY A 191 -3.42 -6.65 14.42
N LYS A 192 -2.82 -7.72 13.91
CA LYS A 192 -1.35 -7.82 13.77
C LYS A 192 -0.79 -6.93 12.66
N LEU A 193 -1.60 -6.54 11.70
CA LEU A 193 -1.17 -5.61 10.66
C LEU A 193 -0.76 -4.25 11.21
N ALA A 194 -1.31 -3.82 12.35
CA ALA A 194 -0.87 -2.61 13.03
C ALA A 194 0.62 -2.67 13.41
N THR A 195 1.12 -3.82 13.82
CA THR A 195 2.55 -3.96 14.17
C THR A 195 3.44 -4.14 12.95
N CYS A 196 2.92 -4.69 11.86
CA CYS A 196 3.69 -4.90 10.63
C CYS A 196 3.75 -3.64 9.74
N ALA A 197 2.75 -2.76 9.83
CA ALA A 197 2.61 -1.61 8.94
C ALA A 197 3.83 -0.66 8.96
N PRO A 198 4.42 -0.28 10.10
CA PRO A 198 5.60 0.59 10.12
C PRO A 198 6.77 0.00 9.33
N TYR A 199 7.03 -1.28 9.51
CA TYR A 199 8.13 -1.97 8.82
C TYR A 199 7.92 -2.02 7.30
N ALA A 200 6.71 -2.35 6.85
CA ALA A 200 6.37 -2.36 5.43
C ALA A 200 6.49 -0.96 4.81
N LEU A 201 6.08 0.09 5.53
CA LEU A 201 6.17 1.47 5.07
C LEU A 201 7.62 1.96 4.98
N TYR A 202 8.44 1.69 6.02
CA TYR A 202 9.86 2.03 6.01
C TYR A 202 10.62 1.26 4.93
N LYS A 203 10.34 -0.04 4.76
CA LYS A 203 10.95 -0.85 3.71
C LYS A 203 10.68 -0.27 2.31
N ARG A 204 9.48 0.20 2.07
CA ARG A 204 9.10 0.83 0.80
C ARG A 204 9.84 2.15 0.59
N GLY A 205 9.94 3.02 1.60
CA GLY A 205 10.72 4.24 1.54
C GLY A 205 12.17 3.97 1.21
N ASN A 206 12.78 3.03 1.95
CA ASN A 206 14.15 2.61 1.73
C ASN A 206 14.42 2.07 0.31
N LEU A 207 13.47 1.35 -0.28
CA LEU A 207 13.60 0.86 -1.66
C LEU A 207 13.61 2.01 -2.67
N GLY A 208 12.80 3.06 -2.43
CA GLY A 208 12.80 4.28 -3.22
C GLY A 208 14.15 5.02 -3.14
N ASP A 209 14.65 5.20 -1.92
CA ASP A 209 15.95 5.85 -1.67
C ASP A 209 17.10 5.06 -2.31
N TRP A 210 17.07 3.73 -2.19
CA TRP A 210 18.05 2.86 -2.84
C TRP A 210 18.02 2.95 -4.36
N ALA A 211 16.83 2.95 -4.95
CA ALA A 211 16.68 3.11 -6.40
C ALA A 211 17.24 4.47 -6.86
N GLN A 212 16.97 5.54 -6.11
CA GLN A 212 17.53 6.87 -6.39
C GLN A 212 19.05 6.88 -6.21
N PHE A 213 19.57 6.26 -5.16
CA PHE A 213 21.00 6.10 -4.96
C PHE A 213 21.67 5.36 -6.13
N CYS A 214 21.07 4.26 -6.59
CA CYS A 214 21.57 3.53 -7.75
C CYS A 214 21.56 4.35 -9.04
N GLN A 215 20.56 5.21 -9.22
CA GLN A 215 20.52 6.12 -10.38
C GLN A 215 21.62 7.17 -10.35
N ILE A 216 21.91 7.72 -9.16
CA ILE A 216 22.91 8.80 -8.99
C ILE A 216 24.32 8.21 -8.98
N PHE A 217 24.56 7.15 -8.22
CA PHE A 217 25.90 6.62 -7.95
C PHE A 217 26.23 5.32 -8.70
N GLY A 218 25.23 4.62 -9.20
CA GLY A 218 25.39 3.39 -9.98
C GLY A 218 25.84 3.65 -11.43
N MET A 219 25.67 4.87 -11.92
CA MET A 219 26.15 5.26 -13.25
C MET A 219 27.42 6.10 -13.13
N PRO A 220 28.52 5.71 -13.80
CA PRO A 220 29.73 6.47 -13.74
C PRO A 220 29.52 7.87 -14.35
N ILE A 221 29.91 8.91 -13.60
CA ILE A 221 29.97 10.28 -14.14
C ILE A 221 31.09 10.32 -15.11
N ARG A 222 30.82 10.75 -16.35
CA ARG A 222 31.83 10.95 -17.37
C ARG A 222 32.31 12.40 -17.30
N GLU A 223 33.60 12.55 -17.10
CA GLU A 223 34.25 13.85 -17.06
C GLU A 223 34.95 14.10 -18.40
N TYR A 224 34.71 15.26 -18.96
CA TYR A 224 35.38 15.72 -20.18
C TYR A 224 36.01 17.07 -19.92
N THR A 225 37.30 17.20 -20.27
CA THR A 225 38.04 18.44 -20.17
C THR A 225 38.27 19.01 -21.57
N TYR A 226 38.28 20.32 -21.69
CA TYR A 226 38.63 21.02 -22.91
C TYR A 226 39.56 22.20 -22.61
N ALA A 227 40.36 22.65 -23.61
CA ALA A 227 41.28 23.77 -23.45
C ALA A 227 40.49 25.07 -23.20
N ALA A 228 40.90 25.85 -22.19
CA ALA A 228 40.18 27.07 -21.82
C ALA A 228 40.09 28.03 -23.02
N GLY A 229 38.88 28.44 -23.38
CA GLY A 229 38.61 29.31 -24.53
C GLY A 229 38.26 28.60 -25.84
N ASP A 230 38.28 27.25 -25.90
CA ASP A 230 37.89 26.49 -27.10
C ASP A 230 36.39 26.13 -27.03
N GLU A 231 35.54 27.06 -27.46
CA GLU A 231 34.09 26.87 -27.51
C GLU A 231 33.65 25.81 -28.55
N GLU A 232 34.44 25.58 -29.62
CA GLU A 232 34.16 24.53 -30.59
C GLU A 232 34.36 23.13 -29.99
N ALA A 233 35.45 22.93 -29.24
CA ALA A 233 35.69 21.68 -28.54
C ALA A 233 34.58 21.40 -27.51
N ARG A 234 34.16 22.43 -26.76
CA ARG A 234 33.02 22.32 -25.81
C ARG A 234 31.75 21.88 -26.51
N ALA A 235 31.40 22.50 -27.64
CA ALA A 235 30.19 22.15 -28.39
C ALA A 235 30.24 20.73 -28.95
N ARG A 236 31.41 20.28 -29.43
CA ARG A 236 31.62 18.89 -29.90
C ARG A 236 31.45 17.89 -28.78
N LEU A 237 32.08 18.10 -27.63
CA LEU A 237 31.99 17.24 -26.47
C LEU A 237 30.55 17.13 -25.94
N LEU A 238 29.83 18.27 -25.92
CA LEU A 238 28.40 18.28 -25.47
C LEU A 238 27.50 17.49 -26.41
N ASN A 239 27.76 17.55 -27.72
CA ASN A 239 27.02 16.78 -28.72
C ASN A 239 27.33 15.28 -28.62
N ASP A 240 28.59 14.92 -28.41
CA ASP A 240 29.01 13.53 -28.25
C ASP A 240 28.49 12.92 -26.93
N ALA A 241 28.49 13.67 -25.86
CA ALA A 241 27.90 13.26 -24.59
C ALA A 241 26.39 12.95 -24.70
N ARG A 242 25.66 13.81 -25.45
CA ARG A 242 24.23 13.57 -25.72
C ARG A 242 23.98 12.32 -26.55
N LYS A 243 24.81 12.04 -27.54
CA LYS A 243 24.70 10.84 -28.38
C LYS A 243 25.03 9.53 -27.65
N GLN A 244 25.89 9.62 -26.65
CA GLN A 244 26.29 8.44 -25.86
C GLN A 244 25.29 8.07 -24.78
N GLY A 245 24.19 8.82 -24.60
CA GLY A 245 23.13 8.51 -23.65
C GLY A 245 23.58 8.52 -22.18
N ALA A 246 24.64 9.27 -21.85
CA ALA A 246 25.12 9.38 -20.48
C ALA A 246 24.15 10.21 -19.63
N ASN A 247 23.73 9.69 -18.49
CA ASN A 247 22.80 10.38 -17.59
C ASN A 247 23.46 11.49 -16.77
N ALA A 248 24.79 11.40 -16.57
CA ALA A 248 25.58 12.44 -15.91
C ALA A 248 26.86 12.69 -16.66
N VAL A 249 27.04 13.91 -17.13
CA VAL A 249 28.24 14.38 -17.84
C VAL A 249 28.67 15.69 -17.22
N TYR A 250 29.94 15.78 -16.89
CA TYR A 250 30.58 17.00 -16.43
C TYR A 250 31.58 17.48 -17.49
N ILE A 251 31.36 18.68 -18.04
CA ILE A 251 32.24 19.29 -19.05
C ILE A 251 32.78 20.59 -18.50
N HIS A 252 34.09 20.68 -18.36
CA HIS A 252 34.73 21.85 -17.77
C HIS A 252 36.04 22.24 -18.51
N PRO A 253 36.44 23.51 -18.46
CA PRO A 253 37.72 23.94 -19.03
C PRO A 253 38.88 23.39 -18.20
N GLU A 254 40.01 23.19 -18.85
CA GLU A 254 41.25 22.79 -18.21
C GLU A 254 41.66 23.82 -17.12
N GLY A 255 41.99 23.30 -15.92
CA GLY A 255 42.30 24.13 -14.74
C GLY A 255 41.12 24.37 -13.79
N SER A 256 39.90 23.96 -14.13
CA SER A 256 38.80 23.84 -13.18
C SER A 256 38.56 22.36 -12.83
N SER A 257 38.32 22.07 -11.57
CA SER A 257 38.03 20.69 -11.14
C SER A 257 36.77 20.66 -10.28
N MET A 258 35.98 19.61 -10.43
CA MET A 258 34.90 19.27 -9.51
C MET A 258 35.35 18.10 -8.64
N THR A 259 35.35 18.31 -7.33
CA THR A 259 35.62 17.22 -6.40
C THR A 259 34.30 16.65 -5.92
N LEU A 260 34.00 15.41 -6.30
CA LEU A 260 32.93 14.65 -5.71
C LEU A 260 33.40 14.20 -4.32
N HIS A 261 32.81 14.78 -3.29
CA HIS A 261 32.96 14.25 -1.93
C HIS A 261 32.05 13.02 -1.81
N GLU A 262 32.53 11.86 -2.25
CA GLU A 262 31.89 10.60 -1.92
C GLU A 262 32.06 10.37 -0.41
N ALA A 263 30.96 10.08 0.30
CA ALA A 263 31.05 9.51 1.63
C ALA A 263 31.95 8.27 1.54
N GLN A 264 33.07 8.28 2.23
CA GLN A 264 34.07 7.19 2.21
C GLN A 264 33.42 5.89 2.73
N GLY A 265 32.91 5.07 1.83
CA GLY A 265 32.30 3.82 2.19
C GLY A 265 31.90 3.00 0.97
N LYS A 266 32.90 2.66 0.14
CA LYS A 266 32.68 1.94 -1.14
C LYS A 266 32.00 0.55 -1.05
N SER A 267 31.88 -0.06 0.12
CA SER A 267 31.16 -1.34 0.30
C SER A 267 30.02 -1.27 1.32
N GLY A 268 29.94 -0.22 2.13
CA GLY A 268 29.01 -0.15 3.26
C GLY A 268 27.57 0.30 2.89
N THR A 269 27.39 1.01 1.78
CA THR A 269 26.09 1.63 1.50
C THR A 269 25.07 0.60 0.96
N ASN A 270 25.49 -0.29 0.05
CA ASN A 270 24.64 -1.37 -0.44
C ASN A 270 24.28 -2.34 0.70
N ASP A 271 25.27 -2.71 1.54
CA ASP A 271 25.07 -3.52 2.74
C ASP A 271 24.06 -2.88 3.70
N LEU A 272 24.05 -1.55 3.83
CA LEU A 272 23.11 -0.84 4.70
C LEU A 272 21.67 -1.02 4.24
N TYR A 273 21.41 -0.83 2.94
CA TYR A 273 20.07 -0.99 2.37
C TYR A 273 19.60 -2.44 2.45
N GLU A 274 20.45 -3.41 2.12
CA GLU A 274 20.13 -4.83 2.23
C GLU A 274 19.85 -5.27 3.67
N ARG A 275 20.68 -4.87 4.63
CA ARG A 275 20.47 -5.17 6.05
C ARG A 275 19.20 -4.51 6.59
N PHE A 276 18.92 -3.29 6.20
CA PHE A 276 17.68 -2.62 6.59
C PHE A 276 16.45 -3.38 6.05
N GLN A 277 16.49 -3.78 4.77
CA GLN A 277 15.40 -4.57 4.18
C GLN A 277 15.25 -5.94 4.87
N ALA A 278 16.35 -6.62 5.21
CA ALA A 278 16.32 -7.87 5.96
C ALA A 278 15.68 -7.67 7.33
N ASN A 279 16.11 -6.67 8.09
CA ASN A 279 15.55 -6.35 9.41
C ASN A 279 14.05 -6.01 9.37
N CYS A 280 13.57 -5.43 8.27
CA CYS A 280 12.13 -5.15 8.09
C CYS A 280 11.33 -6.41 7.75
N ASN A 281 11.99 -7.46 7.25
CA ASN A 281 11.35 -8.73 6.88
C ASN A 281 11.30 -9.74 8.03
N ASP A 282 12.19 -9.63 9.03
CA ASP A 282 12.25 -10.46 10.22
C ASP A 282 11.19 -10.05 11.28
#